data_483253ba14672c3ee223244628a36701
#
_entry.id   483253ba14672c3ee223244628a36701
#
_cell.length_a   1.000
_cell.length_b   1.000
_cell.length_c   1.000
_cell.angle_alpha   90.00
_cell.angle_beta   90.00
_cell.angle_gamma   90.00
#
_symmetry.space_group_name_H-M   'P 1'
#
loop_
_entity.id
_entity.type
_entity.pdbx_description
1 polymer ?
#
loop_
_entity_poly.entity_id
_entity_poly.type
_entity_poly.pdbx_seq_one_letter_code
_entity_poly.pdbx_strand_id
1 'polypeptide(L)'
;MTTLQTGGESPMNIQQHLTTNSLTWKEIELALFRALQNAFAELFTALLEDIDRQLAENRDKRRYHLKDKRRTTIQTLFGEVTFERNYYLDREQNRYTFLLDSFLAFDGSQSISPCLEETAVGLAMECSSYRKAARTLAQMVGYPVMSHEAIRQLVLEAEVPLHCPVDQRYGRVLFVEADGLFVSRQGKGKRAKEDKILTVHEGWKRNGSRIEFVNQRHYVHEGKREVWEGFEEFLMNEYAYDPCRDLLVINGDGAPWITVCREYFKGRVCFQLDRFHVARELRQCLSGHPRWQAIRQKLAKQDEEGLLVELNSALGTLGDEAKEQQLAALIHRIESMPGCIRDYREWLKEQGVDTTGMYPMGRAESVMSQLAYRVKYRRSWTDKGLRAFFKAMIAPMDGIRLFGRCLGEESSHPAEETASTKQTIVNKAKQRVRRLLPEVTRNNVPYLQQSSGTPIYHALSELKGW
;
A
#
# COMPACT_ATOMS: atom_id res chain seq x y z
N MET A 1 60.55 -0.13 -9.16
CA MET A 1 60.22 0.97 -8.23
C MET A 1 59.28 1.91 -8.95
N THR A 2 58.00 1.75 -8.76
CA THR A 2 57.00 2.70 -9.30
C THR A 2 55.96 2.90 -8.16
N THR A 3 56.08 4.04 -7.54
CA THR A 3 55.26 4.52 -6.42
C THR A 3 53.83 4.79 -6.95
N LEU A 4 52.90 4.04 -6.47
CA LEU A 4 51.45 4.34 -6.60
C LEU A 4 51.14 5.46 -5.58
N GLN A 5 50.90 6.66 -6.09
CA GLN A 5 50.32 7.76 -5.34
C GLN A 5 48.83 7.41 -5.16
N THR A 6 48.44 7.11 -3.94
CA THR A 6 47.05 7.11 -3.50
C THR A 6 46.58 8.56 -3.39
N GLY A 7 45.93 9.05 -4.42
CA GLY A 7 45.24 10.34 -4.38
C GLY A 7 44.01 10.23 -3.50
N GLY A 8 44.11 10.67 -2.25
CA GLY A 8 42.96 10.99 -1.43
C GLY A 8 42.31 12.26 -1.99
N GLU A 9 41.24 12.11 -2.72
CA GLU A 9 40.37 13.24 -3.10
C GLU A 9 39.69 13.76 -1.84
N SER A 10 40.02 15.00 -1.50
CA SER A 10 39.43 15.74 -0.40
C SER A 10 37.94 15.96 -0.64
N PRO A 11 37.05 15.80 0.36
CA PRO A 11 35.61 15.98 0.19
C PRO A 11 35.28 17.41 -0.18
N MET A 12 34.51 17.56 -1.22
CA MET A 12 33.84 18.78 -1.69
C MET A 12 34.70 19.94 -2.16
N ASN A 13 35.29 19.83 -3.32
CA ASN A 13 35.63 21.05 -4.08
C ASN A 13 34.53 21.30 -5.14
N ILE A 14 33.40 21.89 -4.70
CA ILE A 14 32.31 22.34 -5.56
C ILE A 14 32.82 23.30 -6.64
N GLN A 15 33.89 24.02 -6.40
CA GLN A 15 34.53 24.95 -7.36
C GLN A 15 35.17 24.24 -8.55
N GLN A 16 35.66 23.02 -8.41
CA GLN A 16 36.30 22.30 -9.53
C GLN A 16 35.31 21.78 -10.57
N HIS A 17 34.05 21.54 -10.21
CA HIS A 17 33.00 21.17 -11.15
C HIS A 17 32.29 22.35 -11.82
N LEU A 18 32.55 23.58 -11.36
CA LEU A 18 31.88 24.79 -11.83
C LEU A 18 32.70 25.60 -12.85
N THR A 19 33.85 25.14 -13.33
CA THR A 19 34.77 25.89 -14.16
C THR A 19 34.69 25.59 -15.66
N THR A 20 33.52 25.35 -16.22
CA THR A 20 33.36 25.28 -17.68
C THR A 20 32.32 26.27 -18.19
N ASN A 21 32.62 26.93 -19.29
CA ASN A 21 31.85 27.99 -19.94
C ASN A 21 30.36 27.64 -20.11
N SER A 22 29.48 28.56 -19.72
CA SER A 22 28.03 28.51 -19.86
C SER A 22 27.29 27.43 -19.02
N LEU A 23 27.45 27.47 -17.69
CA LEU A 23 26.62 26.64 -16.79
C LEU A 23 25.17 27.16 -16.79
N THR A 24 24.26 26.28 -17.20
CA THR A 24 22.84 26.54 -17.04
C THR A 24 22.41 26.24 -15.59
N TRP A 25 21.32 26.88 -15.13
CA TRP A 25 20.72 26.58 -13.81
C TRP A 25 20.49 25.09 -13.60
N LYS A 26 19.99 24.39 -14.63
CA LYS A 26 19.74 22.94 -14.59
C LYS A 26 21.01 22.13 -14.33
N GLU A 27 22.14 22.50 -14.94
CA GLU A 27 23.42 21.80 -14.77
C GLU A 27 23.96 21.99 -13.35
N ILE A 28 23.81 23.20 -12.80
CA ILE A 28 24.19 23.50 -11.40
C ILE A 28 23.33 22.66 -10.44
N GLU A 29 22.03 22.63 -10.63
CA GLU A 29 21.08 21.87 -9.79
C GLU A 29 21.41 20.37 -9.79
N LEU A 30 21.63 19.79 -10.98
CA LEU A 30 22.00 18.37 -11.10
C LEU A 30 23.39 18.06 -10.50
N ALA A 31 24.34 18.96 -10.62
CA ALA A 31 25.66 18.80 -10.04
C ALA A 31 25.60 18.83 -8.51
N LEU A 32 24.84 19.77 -7.95
CA LEU A 32 24.61 19.85 -6.49
C LEU A 32 23.86 18.63 -5.97
N PHE A 33 22.86 18.16 -6.69
CA PHE A 33 22.13 16.96 -6.31
C PHE A 33 23.06 15.74 -6.23
N ARG A 34 23.92 15.54 -7.23
CA ARG A 34 24.91 14.45 -7.23
C ARG A 34 25.95 14.61 -6.10
N ALA A 35 26.41 15.83 -5.85
CA ALA A 35 27.33 16.09 -4.76
C ALA A 35 26.74 15.76 -3.39
N LEU A 36 25.45 16.11 -3.17
CA LEU A 36 24.71 15.73 -1.98
C LEU A 36 24.56 14.22 -1.85
N GLN A 37 24.20 13.52 -2.92
CA GLN A 37 24.08 12.06 -2.91
C GLN A 37 25.41 11.39 -2.50
N ASN A 38 26.54 11.83 -3.09
CA ASN A 38 27.86 11.31 -2.76
C ASN A 38 28.21 11.56 -1.29
N ALA A 39 27.98 12.78 -0.79
CA ALA A 39 28.21 13.09 0.61
C ALA A 39 27.38 12.22 1.57
N PHE A 40 26.11 11.99 1.27
CA PHE A 40 25.27 11.09 2.06
C PHE A 40 25.73 9.63 1.98
N ALA A 41 26.16 9.16 0.80
CA ALA A 41 26.71 7.81 0.65
C ALA A 41 27.97 7.61 1.47
N GLU A 42 28.89 8.59 1.48
CA GLU A 42 30.10 8.58 2.32
C GLU A 42 29.78 8.57 3.81
N LEU A 43 28.85 9.42 4.25
CA LEU A 43 28.39 9.46 5.64
C LEU A 43 27.76 8.15 6.07
N PHE A 44 26.94 7.57 5.21
CA PHE A 44 26.27 6.30 5.49
C PHE A 44 27.27 5.15 5.56
N THR A 45 28.26 5.10 4.66
CA THR A 45 29.39 4.16 4.72
C THR A 45 30.11 4.29 6.06
N ALA A 46 30.52 5.50 6.44
CA ALA A 46 31.22 5.74 7.69
C ALA A 46 30.39 5.32 8.92
N LEU A 47 29.08 5.56 8.89
CA LEU A 47 28.17 5.13 9.95
C LEU A 47 28.10 3.60 10.08
N LEU A 48 27.93 2.89 8.95
CA LEU A 48 27.84 1.44 8.93
C LEU A 48 29.13 0.78 9.42
N GLU A 49 30.27 1.25 8.96
CA GLU A 49 31.59 0.74 9.38
C GLU A 49 31.91 1.05 10.84
N ASP A 50 31.42 2.19 11.36
CA ASP A 50 31.56 2.51 12.78
C ASP A 50 30.68 1.63 13.66
N ILE A 51 29.45 1.36 13.26
CA ILE A 51 28.56 0.40 13.95
C ILE A 51 29.21 -0.99 13.95
N ASP A 52 29.70 -1.47 12.81
CA ASP A 52 30.32 -2.79 12.70
C ASP A 52 31.58 -2.89 13.60
N ARG A 53 32.38 -1.84 13.69
CA ARG A 53 33.52 -1.77 14.60
C ARG A 53 33.09 -1.84 16.05
N GLN A 54 32.06 -1.12 16.46
CA GLN A 54 31.54 -1.17 17.83
C GLN A 54 30.97 -2.54 18.18
N LEU A 55 30.29 -3.18 17.24
CA LEU A 55 29.82 -4.56 17.40
C LEU A 55 31.01 -5.51 17.56
N ALA A 56 32.08 -5.32 16.79
CA ALA A 56 33.30 -6.10 16.91
C ALA A 56 33.99 -5.96 18.27
N GLU A 57 34.01 -4.76 18.84
CA GLU A 57 34.60 -4.47 20.16
C GLU A 57 33.76 -5.14 21.28
N ASN A 58 32.43 -5.06 21.20
CA ASN A 58 31.51 -5.49 22.26
C ASN A 58 31.02 -6.94 22.13
N ARG A 59 31.40 -7.68 21.06
CA ARG A 59 30.93 -9.06 20.83
C ARG A 59 31.42 -10.05 21.89
N ASP A 60 30.71 -11.12 22.09
CA ASP A 60 31.24 -12.31 22.77
C ASP A 60 32.31 -12.99 21.88
N LYS A 61 33.57 -12.82 22.25
CA LYS A 61 34.71 -13.38 21.51
C LYS A 61 34.78 -14.91 21.59
N ARG A 62 34.14 -15.55 22.59
CA ARG A 62 34.08 -17.00 22.70
C ARG A 62 33.12 -17.60 21.69
N ARG A 63 32.00 -16.95 21.48
CA ARG A 63 30.97 -17.34 20.52
C ARG A 63 31.31 -16.90 19.09
N TYR A 64 31.60 -15.61 18.87
CA TYR A 64 31.81 -15.04 17.54
C TYR A 64 33.28 -14.90 17.20
N HIS A 65 33.80 -15.85 16.41
CA HIS A 65 35.18 -15.82 15.94
C HIS A 65 35.28 -15.05 14.62
N LEU A 66 36.08 -13.97 14.62
CA LEU A 66 36.31 -13.16 13.41
C LEU A 66 37.04 -14.01 12.36
N LYS A 67 36.49 -14.12 11.18
CA LYS A 67 37.08 -14.87 10.06
C LYS A 67 37.85 -13.94 9.12
N ASP A 68 37.13 -12.98 8.54
CA ASP A 68 37.66 -11.99 7.60
C ASP A 68 36.77 -10.74 7.58
N LYS A 69 37.14 -9.78 6.70
CA LYS A 69 36.27 -8.65 6.33
C LYS A 69 35.77 -8.83 4.91
N ARG A 70 34.53 -8.49 4.67
CA ARG A 70 33.91 -8.58 3.35
C ARG A 70 33.31 -7.26 2.92
N ARG A 71 33.70 -6.85 1.71
CA ARG A 71 33.15 -5.67 1.05
C ARG A 71 31.80 -6.01 0.44
N THR A 72 30.82 -5.13 0.62
CA THR A 72 29.51 -5.21 -0.01
C THR A 72 29.12 -3.85 -0.58
N THR A 73 28.27 -3.88 -1.62
CA THR A 73 27.76 -2.71 -2.31
C THR A 73 26.26 -2.79 -2.35
N ILE A 74 25.57 -1.76 -1.88
CA ILE A 74 24.11 -1.69 -1.79
C ILE A 74 23.64 -0.43 -2.51
N GLN A 75 22.67 -0.57 -3.40
CA GLN A 75 21.96 0.55 -4.00
C GLN A 75 20.98 1.12 -2.99
N THR A 76 21.06 2.41 -2.75
CA THR A 76 20.21 3.15 -1.81
C THR A 76 19.50 4.33 -2.49
N LEU A 77 18.62 5.02 -1.78
CA LEU A 77 18.02 6.26 -2.29
C LEU A 77 19.05 7.38 -2.53
N PHE A 78 20.21 7.30 -1.87
CA PHE A 78 21.29 8.29 -2.02
C PHE A 78 22.28 7.93 -3.14
N GLY A 79 22.17 6.73 -3.67
CA GLY A 79 23.13 6.20 -4.60
C GLY A 79 23.75 4.89 -4.12
N GLU A 80 24.87 4.54 -4.69
CA GLU A 80 25.62 3.34 -4.35
C GLU A 80 26.43 3.55 -3.08
N VAL A 81 26.22 2.69 -2.09
CA VAL A 81 26.96 2.67 -0.82
C VAL A 81 27.80 1.40 -0.76
N THR A 82 29.11 1.55 -0.67
CA THR A 82 30.05 0.45 -0.59
C THR A 82 30.78 0.51 0.76
N PHE A 83 30.70 -0.55 1.53
CA PHE A 83 31.32 -0.63 2.86
C PHE A 83 31.89 -2.01 3.15
N GLU A 84 32.78 -2.08 4.14
CA GLU A 84 33.36 -3.33 4.65
C GLU A 84 32.70 -3.72 5.97
N ARG A 85 32.41 -5.01 6.14
CA ARG A 85 31.84 -5.56 7.36
C ARG A 85 32.56 -6.83 7.80
N ASN A 86 32.60 -7.05 9.10
CA ASN A 86 33.24 -8.19 9.70
C ASN A 86 32.40 -9.47 9.54
N TYR A 87 33.05 -10.55 9.09
CA TYR A 87 32.44 -11.85 8.89
C TYR A 87 32.87 -12.81 10.01
N TYR A 88 31.91 -13.42 10.69
CA TYR A 88 32.15 -14.22 11.90
C TYR A 88 31.70 -15.66 11.71
N LEU A 89 32.38 -16.58 12.39
CA LEU A 89 31.87 -17.92 12.68
C LEU A 89 31.19 -17.86 14.06
N ASP A 90 29.86 -18.08 14.10
CA ASP A 90 29.13 -18.36 15.32
C ASP A 90 29.37 -19.82 15.73
N ARG A 91 30.12 -20.01 16.80
CA ARG A 91 30.52 -21.35 17.30
C ARG A 91 29.36 -22.12 17.94
N GLU A 92 28.36 -21.43 18.48
CA GLU A 92 27.17 -22.09 19.07
C GLU A 92 26.29 -22.65 17.98
N GLN A 93 26.06 -21.91 16.91
CA GLN A 93 25.19 -22.33 15.81
C GLN A 93 25.95 -22.99 14.65
N ASN A 94 27.26 -23.05 14.73
CA ASN A 94 28.17 -23.56 13.69
C ASN A 94 27.86 -22.98 12.29
N ARG A 95 27.55 -21.70 12.24
CA ARG A 95 27.23 -20.99 10.99
C ARG A 95 28.00 -19.67 10.88
N TYR A 96 28.17 -19.24 9.65
CA TYR A 96 28.76 -17.93 9.40
C TYR A 96 27.70 -16.83 9.43
N THR A 97 28.05 -15.67 9.98
CA THR A 97 27.13 -14.53 10.11
C THR A 97 27.85 -13.18 10.04
N PHE A 98 27.10 -12.12 9.73
CA PHE A 98 27.50 -10.74 9.89
C PHE A 98 26.73 -10.13 11.07
N LEU A 99 27.42 -9.69 12.10
CA LEU A 99 26.77 -9.07 13.26
C LEU A 99 26.09 -7.76 12.89
N LEU A 100 26.63 -7.02 11.92
CA LEU A 100 26.04 -5.80 11.42
C LEU A 100 24.66 -6.08 10.77
N ASP A 101 24.56 -7.12 9.96
CA ASP A 101 23.30 -7.50 9.30
C ASP A 101 22.24 -7.87 10.34
N SER A 102 22.61 -8.69 11.31
CA SER A 102 21.70 -9.08 12.40
C SER A 102 21.27 -7.88 13.25
N PHE A 103 22.19 -6.93 13.50
CA PHE A 103 21.92 -5.72 14.28
C PHE A 103 20.92 -4.79 13.56
N LEU A 104 21.07 -4.66 12.24
CA LEU A 104 20.22 -3.78 11.41
C LEU A 104 18.96 -4.49 10.93
N ALA A 105 18.78 -5.79 11.23
CA ALA A 105 17.73 -6.63 10.66
C ALA A 105 17.69 -6.52 9.13
N PHE A 106 18.85 -6.60 8.50
CA PHE A 106 19.03 -6.43 7.05
C PHE A 106 20.01 -7.48 6.52
N ASP A 107 19.64 -8.14 5.44
CA ASP A 107 20.55 -9.06 4.73
C ASP A 107 21.40 -8.26 3.73
N GLY A 108 22.61 -7.95 4.13
CA GLY A 108 23.55 -7.22 3.27
C GLY A 108 24.10 -8.03 2.09
N SER A 109 23.64 -9.25 1.86
CA SER A 109 23.87 -9.97 0.58
C SER A 109 22.94 -9.43 -0.53
N GLN A 110 21.88 -8.72 -0.16
CA GLN A 110 21.00 -8.03 -1.10
C GLN A 110 21.70 -6.79 -1.62
N SER A 111 21.58 -6.56 -2.91
CA SER A 111 22.20 -5.40 -3.58
C SER A 111 21.36 -4.12 -3.50
N ILE A 112 20.22 -4.14 -2.82
CA ILE A 112 19.23 -3.06 -2.81
C ILE A 112 18.79 -2.82 -1.35
N SER A 113 18.71 -1.56 -0.94
CA SER A 113 18.25 -1.21 0.41
C SER A 113 16.73 -1.36 0.58
N PRO A 114 16.23 -1.64 1.79
CA PRO A 114 14.79 -1.73 2.05
C PRO A 114 14.00 -0.48 1.61
N CYS A 115 14.50 0.72 1.90
CA CYS A 115 13.86 1.97 1.46
C CYS A 115 13.75 2.08 -0.06
N LEU A 116 14.76 1.62 -0.80
CA LEU A 116 14.74 1.64 -2.26
C LEU A 116 13.77 0.59 -2.81
N GLU A 117 13.68 -0.58 -2.18
CA GLU A 117 12.68 -1.61 -2.50
C GLU A 117 11.26 -1.09 -2.29
N GLU A 118 10.97 -0.54 -1.12
CA GLU A 118 9.65 0.04 -0.80
C GLU A 118 9.28 1.14 -1.79
N THR A 119 10.22 2.03 -2.11
CA THR A 119 10.01 3.09 -3.10
C THR A 119 9.71 2.52 -4.47
N ALA A 120 10.44 1.49 -4.90
CA ALA A 120 10.26 0.85 -6.21
C ALA A 120 8.90 0.14 -6.30
N VAL A 121 8.48 -0.56 -5.24
CA VAL A 121 7.15 -1.20 -5.15
C VAL A 121 6.06 -0.14 -5.13
N GLY A 122 6.18 0.92 -4.33
CA GLY A 122 5.25 2.04 -4.30
C GLY A 122 5.06 2.67 -5.68
N LEU A 123 6.16 3.00 -6.37
CA LEU A 123 6.12 3.51 -7.74
C LEU A 123 5.48 2.52 -8.73
N ALA A 124 5.65 1.21 -8.52
CA ALA A 124 5.01 0.20 -9.36
C ALA A 124 3.48 0.22 -9.21
N MET A 125 2.96 0.57 -8.02
CA MET A 125 1.52 0.70 -7.77
C MET A 125 0.97 2.01 -8.38
N GLU A 126 1.68 3.11 -8.23
CA GLU A 126 1.26 4.43 -8.71
C GLU A 126 1.42 4.60 -10.23
N CYS A 127 2.48 4.06 -10.80
CA CYS A 127 2.76 4.21 -12.23
C CYS A 127 1.93 3.25 -13.09
N SER A 128 1.66 3.68 -14.33
CA SER A 128 0.88 2.87 -15.28
C SER A 128 1.59 1.57 -15.76
N SER A 129 2.88 1.41 -15.52
CA SER A 129 3.64 0.19 -15.87
C SER A 129 4.94 0.10 -15.07
N TYR A 130 5.51 -1.10 -14.93
CA TYR A 130 6.83 -1.32 -14.34
C TYR A 130 7.94 -0.55 -15.07
N ARG A 131 7.84 -0.40 -16.39
CA ARG A 131 8.78 0.41 -17.19
C ARG A 131 8.69 1.90 -16.85
N LYS A 132 7.49 2.41 -16.58
CA LYS A 132 7.31 3.79 -16.15
C LYS A 132 7.83 3.97 -14.72
N ALA A 133 7.57 3.03 -13.83
CA ALA A 133 8.11 3.03 -12.47
C ALA A 133 9.64 3.06 -12.49
N ALA A 134 10.30 2.20 -13.27
CA ALA A 134 11.76 2.19 -13.41
C ALA A 134 12.31 3.53 -13.92
N ARG A 135 11.64 4.13 -14.91
CA ARG A 135 12.04 5.46 -15.43
C ARG A 135 11.84 6.57 -14.39
N THR A 136 10.73 6.55 -13.68
CA THR A 136 10.46 7.53 -12.62
C THR A 136 11.48 7.40 -11.50
N LEU A 137 11.78 6.17 -11.06
CA LEU A 137 12.82 5.92 -10.07
C LEU A 137 14.19 6.43 -10.54
N ALA A 138 14.57 6.15 -11.79
CA ALA A 138 15.81 6.65 -12.37
C ALA A 138 15.86 8.19 -12.43
N GLN A 139 14.73 8.85 -12.67
CA GLN A 139 14.65 10.32 -12.63
C GLN A 139 14.81 10.86 -11.21
N MET A 140 14.23 10.19 -10.21
CA MET A 140 14.35 10.59 -8.80
C MET A 140 15.76 10.43 -8.27
N VAL A 141 16.42 9.32 -8.59
CA VAL A 141 17.78 9.00 -8.11
C VAL A 141 18.86 9.65 -8.98
N GLY A 142 18.53 10.01 -10.24
CA GLY A 142 19.43 10.66 -11.18
C GLY A 142 20.20 9.69 -12.11
N TYR A 143 20.01 8.38 -11.96
CA TYR A 143 20.57 7.34 -12.84
C TYR A 143 19.71 6.07 -12.80
N PRO A 144 19.84 5.15 -13.80
CA PRO A 144 19.11 3.88 -13.80
C PRO A 144 19.56 2.97 -12.65
N VAL A 145 18.72 2.79 -11.64
CA VAL A 145 19.03 1.99 -10.44
C VAL A 145 18.64 0.54 -10.62
N MET A 146 17.45 0.30 -11.21
CA MET A 146 16.96 -1.05 -11.40
C MET A 146 16.10 -1.18 -12.66
N SER A 147 16.06 -2.39 -13.20
CA SER A 147 15.26 -2.71 -14.37
C SER A 147 13.78 -2.85 -14.03
N HIS A 148 12.91 -2.69 -15.03
CA HIS A 148 11.47 -2.93 -14.84
C HIS A 148 11.16 -4.38 -14.45
N GLU A 149 12.00 -5.34 -14.85
CA GLU A 149 11.84 -6.73 -14.45
C GLU A 149 12.24 -6.95 -13.00
N ALA A 150 13.30 -6.27 -12.52
CA ALA A 150 13.66 -6.30 -11.11
C ALA A 150 12.52 -5.73 -10.24
N ILE A 151 11.90 -4.60 -10.64
CA ILE A 151 10.72 -4.05 -9.94
C ILE A 151 9.56 -5.04 -9.96
N ARG A 152 9.30 -5.70 -11.09
CA ARG A 152 8.26 -6.73 -11.17
C ARG A 152 8.52 -7.86 -10.17
N GLN A 153 9.77 -8.29 -10.06
CA GLN A 153 10.16 -9.35 -9.15
C GLN A 153 9.96 -8.93 -7.68
N LEU A 154 10.34 -7.70 -7.32
CA LEU A 154 10.08 -7.15 -5.99
C LEU A 154 8.58 -7.15 -5.64
N VAL A 155 7.72 -6.78 -6.59
CA VAL A 155 6.26 -6.84 -6.37
C VAL A 155 5.76 -8.27 -6.16
N LEU A 156 6.34 -9.26 -6.86
CA LEU A 156 5.97 -10.66 -6.70
C LEU A 156 6.44 -11.27 -5.37
N GLU A 157 7.49 -10.72 -4.82
CA GLU A 157 8.17 -11.18 -3.60
C GLU A 157 7.83 -10.28 -2.39
N ALA A 158 7.12 -9.17 -2.61
CA ALA A 158 6.71 -8.28 -1.53
C ALA A 158 5.86 -9.06 -0.51
N GLU A 159 6.30 -9.06 0.72
CA GLU A 159 5.58 -9.65 1.82
C GLU A 159 4.53 -8.65 2.32
N VAL A 160 3.30 -9.11 2.39
CA VAL A 160 2.20 -8.41 3.03
C VAL A 160 1.78 -9.28 4.20
N PRO A 161 1.66 -8.75 5.42
CA PRO A 161 1.16 -9.52 6.54
C PRO A 161 -0.14 -10.22 6.16
N LEU A 162 -0.25 -11.51 6.45
CA LEU A 162 -1.47 -12.28 6.15
C LEU A 162 -2.65 -11.78 6.97
N HIS A 163 -2.37 -11.29 8.16
CA HIS A 163 -3.35 -10.72 9.09
C HIS A 163 -2.82 -9.40 9.62
N CYS A 164 -3.68 -8.41 9.62
CA CYS A 164 -3.42 -7.12 10.25
C CYS A 164 -4.69 -6.68 10.99
N PRO A 165 -5.01 -7.37 12.11
CA PRO A 165 -6.23 -7.11 12.86
C PRO A 165 -6.38 -5.64 13.20
N VAL A 166 -7.60 -5.16 13.26
CA VAL A 166 -7.86 -3.79 13.72
C VAL A 166 -7.53 -3.67 15.20
N ASP A 167 -6.81 -2.63 15.58
CA ASP A 167 -6.35 -2.45 16.98
C ASP A 167 -7.52 -2.31 17.95
N GLN A 168 -8.57 -1.64 17.54
CA GLN A 168 -9.76 -1.42 18.32
C GLN A 168 -11.01 -1.46 17.44
N ARG A 169 -11.98 -2.24 17.84
CA ARG A 169 -13.28 -2.32 17.18
C ARG A 169 -14.28 -1.38 17.86
N TYR A 170 -15.00 -0.58 17.07
CA TYR A 170 -15.89 0.47 17.56
C TYR A 170 -17.37 0.09 17.56
N GLY A 171 -17.79 -0.87 16.74
CA GLY A 171 -19.21 -1.13 16.54
C GLY A 171 -19.60 -2.60 16.49
N ARG A 172 -20.92 -2.81 16.46
CA ARG A 172 -21.58 -4.10 16.18
C ARG A 172 -21.90 -4.29 14.71
N VAL A 173 -21.71 -3.26 13.88
CA VAL A 173 -22.10 -3.28 12.46
C VAL A 173 -20.83 -3.22 11.62
N LEU A 174 -20.71 -4.14 10.67
CA LEU A 174 -19.72 -4.09 9.62
C LEU A 174 -20.40 -3.77 8.29
N PHE A 175 -19.89 -2.77 7.61
CA PHE A 175 -20.35 -2.34 6.30
C PHE A 175 -19.46 -2.97 5.24
N VAL A 176 -20.06 -3.62 4.27
CA VAL A 176 -19.37 -4.38 3.23
C VAL A 176 -19.81 -3.90 1.86
N GLU A 177 -18.87 -3.54 1.02
CA GLU A 177 -19.13 -3.23 -0.38
C GLU A 177 -18.48 -4.29 -1.26
N ALA A 178 -19.29 -5.04 -1.99
CA ALA A 178 -18.90 -6.18 -2.81
C ALA A 178 -19.02 -5.85 -4.30
N ASP A 179 -17.97 -6.10 -5.06
CA ASP A 179 -17.97 -5.89 -6.51
C ASP A 179 -17.00 -6.85 -7.23
N GLY A 180 -17.23 -7.04 -8.53
CA GLY A 180 -16.46 -7.92 -9.40
C GLY A 180 -15.59 -7.16 -10.39
N LEU A 181 -14.27 -7.43 -10.40
CA LEU A 181 -13.35 -6.84 -11.34
C LEU A 181 -12.94 -7.83 -12.43
N PHE A 182 -13.43 -7.63 -13.65
CA PHE A 182 -13.03 -8.46 -14.79
C PHE A 182 -11.67 -8.05 -15.31
N VAL A 183 -10.68 -8.95 -15.20
CA VAL A 183 -9.29 -8.73 -15.61
C VAL A 183 -8.85 -9.80 -16.61
N SER A 184 -8.23 -9.37 -17.71
CA SER A 184 -7.72 -10.27 -18.74
C SER A 184 -6.57 -11.14 -18.23
N ARG A 185 -6.60 -12.44 -18.54
CA ARG A 185 -5.57 -13.41 -18.17
C ARG A 185 -4.64 -13.72 -19.31
N GLN A 186 -3.36 -14.02 -19.00
CA GLN A 186 -2.37 -14.51 -19.95
C GLN A 186 -2.52 -16.01 -20.23
N GLY A 187 -2.17 -16.44 -21.43
CA GLY A 187 -2.17 -17.83 -21.88
C GLY A 187 -3.14 -18.12 -23.02
N LYS A 188 -2.92 -19.23 -23.74
CA LYS A 188 -3.77 -19.65 -24.87
C LYS A 188 -5.20 -19.94 -24.36
N GLY A 189 -6.20 -19.36 -25.02
CA GLY A 189 -7.62 -19.55 -24.67
C GLY A 189 -8.08 -18.91 -23.35
N LYS A 190 -7.21 -18.21 -22.63
CA LYS A 190 -7.62 -17.53 -21.40
C LYS A 190 -8.39 -16.24 -21.70
N ARG A 191 -9.60 -16.18 -21.16
CA ARG A 191 -10.49 -15.02 -21.23
C ARG A 191 -10.34 -14.15 -19.98
N ALA A 192 -10.99 -13.01 -19.95
CA ALA A 192 -11.14 -12.24 -18.74
C ALA A 192 -11.82 -13.09 -17.66
N LYS A 193 -11.30 -13.00 -16.43
CA LYS A 193 -11.85 -13.65 -15.24
C LYS A 193 -12.27 -12.57 -14.26
N GLU A 194 -13.38 -12.82 -13.59
CA GLU A 194 -13.84 -11.97 -12.50
C GLU A 194 -13.01 -12.24 -11.23
N ASP A 195 -12.44 -11.19 -10.69
CA ASP A 195 -11.85 -11.18 -9.36
C ASP A 195 -12.86 -10.52 -8.42
N LYS A 196 -13.26 -11.22 -7.36
CA LYS A 196 -14.26 -10.77 -6.41
C LYS A 196 -13.56 -10.03 -5.28
N ILE A 197 -13.98 -8.80 -5.04
CA ILE A 197 -13.34 -7.88 -4.09
C ILE A 197 -14.40 -7.34 -3.14
N LEU A 198 -14.12 -7.42 -1.84
CA LEU A 198 -15.00 -6.91 -0.81
C LEU A 198 -14.23 -5.90 0.03
N THR A 199 -14.82 -4.72 0.21
CA THR A 199 -14.29 -3.68 1.10
C THR A 199 -15.13 -3.68 2.37
N VAL A 200 -14.49 -3.72 3.52
CA VAL A 200 -15.14 -3.74 4.85
C VAL A 200 -14.71 -2.52 5.64
N HIS A 201 -15.65 -1.95 6.41
CA HIS A 201 -15.34 -0.89 7.36
C HIS A 201 -16.36 -0.85 8.50
N GLU A 202 -16.05 -0.17 9.61
CA GLU A 202 -16.93 -0.03 10.79
C GLU A 202 -17.76 1.26 10.78
N GLY A 203 -17.81 1.97 9.68
CA GLY A 203 -18.55 3.22 9.55
C GLY A 203 -17.68 4.36 9.04
N TRP A 204 -18.04 5.58 9.42
CA TRP A 204 -17.47 6.78 8.84
C TRP A 204 -16.98 7.72 9.95
N LYS A 205 -15.87 8.39 9.65
CA LYS A 205 -15.34 9.48 10.48
C LYS A 205 -15.23 10.74 9.63
N ARG A 206 -15.69 11.85 10.17
CA ARG A 206 -15.53 13.15 9.52
C ARG A 206 -14.17 13.77 9.89
N ASN A 207 -13.37 14.06 8.88
CA ASN A 207 -12.10 14.76 9.04
C ASN A 207 -12.16 16.05 8.21
N GLY A 208 -12.50 17.16 8.85
CA GLY A 208 -12.78 18.43 8.19
C GLY A 208 -13.95 18.33 7.19
N SER A 209 -13.67 18.55 5.91
CA SER A 209 -14.64 18.40 4.81
C SER A 209 -14.69 16.98 4.22
N ARG A 210 -13.77 16.10 4.61
CA ARG A 210 -13.67 14.74 4.07
C ARG A 210 -14.34 13.75 5.00
N ILE A 211 -14.90 12.70 4.40
CA ILE A 211 -15.44 11.55 5.10
C ILE A 211 -14.48 10.40 4.83
N GLU A 212 -13.96 9.80 5.89
CA GLU A 212 -13.04 8.67 5.86
C GLU A 212 -13.72 7.44 6.45
N PHE A 213 -13.33 6.26 6.00
CA PHE A 213 -13.80 5.01 6.59
C PHE A 213 -13.03 4.70 7.87
N VAL A 214 -13.74 4.14 8.84
CA VAL A 214 -13.14 3.66 10.08
C VAL A 214 -12.75 2.20 9.90
N ASN A 215 -11.51 1.87 10.22
CA ASN A 215 -10.99 0.50 10.19
C ASN A 215 -11.25 -0.21 8.85
N GLN A 216 -10.99 0.47 7.73
CA GLN A 216 -11.17 -0.10 6.40
C GLN A 216 -10.18 -1.24 6.15
N ARG A 217 -10.68 -2.35 5.56
CA ARG A 217 -9.90 -3.46 5.04
C ARG A 217 -10.49 -3.98 3.74
N HIS A 218 -9.66 -4.62 2.94
CA HIS A 218 -10.10 -5.22 1.67
C HIS A 218 -9.83 -6.72 1.66
N TYR A 219 -10.81 -7.47 1.20
CA TYR A 219 -10.70 -8.88 0.94
C TYR A 219 -10.74 -9.15 -0.56
N VAL A 220 -9.75 -9.85 -1.07
CA VAL A 220 -9.74 -10.37 -2.44
C VAL A 220 -9.91 -11.88 -2.36
N HIS A 221 -10.97 -12.37 -2.97
CA HIS A 221 -11.24 -13.80 -2.92
C HIS A 221 -10.22 -14.61 -3.72
N GLU A 222 -9.64 -15.58 -3.07
CA GLU A 222 -8.66 -16.49 -3.66
C GLU A 222 -9.10 -17.96 -3.49
N GLY A 223 -8.82 -18.76 -4.51
CA GLY A 223 -9.03 -20.20 -4.40
C GLY A 223 -10.33 -20.70 -4.99
N LYS A 224 -10.77 -21.88 -4.49
CA LYS A 224 -11.96 -22.61 -4.97
C LYS A 224 -13.09 -22.66 -3.93
N ARG A 225 -12.84 -22.15 -2.72
CA ARG A 225 -13.87 -22.09 -1.67
C ARG A 225 -14.99 -21.14 -2.09
N GLU A 226 -16.13 -21.26 -1.45
CA GLU A 226 -17.19 -20.26 -1.57
C GLU A 226 -16.70 -18.91 -1.02
N VAL A 227 -17.12 -17.82 -1.69
CA VAL A 227 -16.65 -16.46 -1.35
C VAL A 227 -16.94 -16.11 0.10
N TRP A 228 -18.14 -16.42 0.54
CA TRP A 228 -18.63 -16.04 1.87
C TRP A 228 -17.99 -16.85 2.99
N GLU A 229 -17.61 -18.10 2.77
CA GLU A 229 -16.79 -18.88 3.72
C GLU A 229 -15.44 -18.21 3.96
N GLY A 230 -14.71 -17.90 2.87
CA GLY A 230 -13.41 -17.26 2.99
C GLY A 230 -13.50 -15.85 3.55
N PHE A 231 -14.60 -15.16 3.25
CA PHE A 231 -14.85 -13.81 3.76
C PHE A 231 -15.22 -13.82 5.25
N GLU A 232 -15.99 -14.76 5.73
CA GLU A 232 -16.29 -14.89 7.15
C GLU A 232 -15.04 -15.19 7.98
N GLU A 233 -14.17 -16.09 7.49
CA GLU A 233 -12.85 -16.32 8.09
C GLU A 233 -12.02 -15.02 8.15
N PHE A 234 -12.03 -14.23 7.07
CA PHE A 234 -11.38 -12.92 7.04
C PHE A 234 -11.99 -11.98 8.10
N LEU A 235 -13.31 -11.91 8.23
CA LEU A 235 -13.96 -11.06 9.24
C LEU A 235 -13.61 -11.49 10.67
N MET A 236 -13.54 -12.79 10.93
CA MET A 236 -13.14 -13.31 12.25
C MET A 236 -11.70 -12.92 12.58
N ASN A 237 -10.80 -13.02 11.61
CA ASN A 237 -9.38 -12.72 11.82
C ASN A 237 -9.08 -11.23 11.93
N GLU A 238 -9.70 -10.40 11.06
CA GLU A 238 -9.39 -8.97 10.98
C GLU A 238 -10.22 -8.12 11.97
N TYR A 239 -11.46 -8.52 12.23
CA TYR A 239 -12.42 -7.74 13.01
C TYR A 239 -12.90 -8.44 14.28
N ALA A 240 -12.43 -9.64 14.59
CA ALA A 240 -12.98 -10.49 15.66
C ALA A 240 -14.53 -10.59 15.55
N TYR A 241 -15.01 -10.81 14.33
CA TYR A 241 -16.43 -10.90 14.00
C TYR A 241 -17.09 -12.04 14.78
N ASP A 242 -18.22 -11.74 15.39
CA ASP A 242 -19.06 -12.70 16.11
C ASP A 242 -20.41 -12.87 15.37
N PRO A 243 -20.63 -14.03 14.70
CA PRO A 243 -21.86 -14.29 13.96
C PRO A 243 -23.15 -14.20 14.81
N CYS A 244 -23.05 -14.35 16.13
CA CYS A 244 -24.19 -14.28 17.02
C CYS A 244 -24.53 -12.85 17.46
N ARG A 245 -23.53 -11.94 17.44
CA ARG A 245 -23.66 -10.58 17.97
C ARG A 245 -23.71 -9.51 16.89
N ASP A 246 -22.90 -9.68 15.88
CA ASP A 246 -22.61 -8.60 14.93
C ASP A 246 -23.57 -8.62 13.73
N LEU A 247 -23.73 -7.46 13.12
CA LEU A 247 -24.62 -7.24 11.99
C LEU A 247 -23.80 -6.86 10.77
N LEU A 248 -24.24 -7.30 9.60
CA LEU A 248 -23.63 -6.97 8.31
C LEU A 248 -24.58 -6.13 7.46
N VAL A 249 -24.08 -5.05 6.89
CA VAL A 249 -24.75 -4.32 5.81
C VAL A 249 -23.91 -4.53 4.55
N ILE A 250 -24.46 -5.25 3.57
CA ILE A 250 -23.75 -5.61 2.35
C ILE A 250 -24.38 -4.88 1.17
N ASN A 251 -23.55 -4.11 0.46
CA ASN A 251 -23.92 -3.40 -0.77
C ASN A 251 -23.24 -4.04 -1.98
N GLY A 252 -23.97 -4.24 -3.08
CA GLY A 252 -23.41 -4.81 -4.30
C GLY A 252 -24.33 -4.68 -5.50
N ASP A 253 -23.84 -5.06 -6.69
CA ASP A 253 -24.54 -4.91 -7.96
C ASP A 253 -25.66 -5.94 -8.21
N GLY A 254 -25.82 -6.91 -7.31
CA GLY A 254 -26.81 -7.99 -7.43
C GLY A 254 -26.32 -9.20 -8.22
N ALA A 255 -25.02 -9.33 -8.43
CA ALA A 255 -24.46 -10.55 -9.01
C ALA A 255 -24.80 -11.79 -8.15
N PRO A 256 -25.02 -12.96 -8.76
CA PRO A 256 -25.46 -14.17 -8.03
C PRO A 256 -24.55 -14.53 -6.84
N TRP A 257 -23.25 -14.37 -6.98
CA TRP A 257 -22.31 -14.67 -5.91
C TRP A 257 -22.40 -13.67 -4.74
N ILE A 258 -22.89 -12.44 -4.99
CA ILE A 258 -23.12 -11.44 -3.93
C ILE A 258 -24.43 -11.74 -3.20
N THR A 259 -25.50 -11.97 -3.94
CA THR A 259 -26.85 -12.12 -3.36
C THR A 259 -27.00 -13.32 -2.45
N VAL A 260 -26.17 -14.36 -2.61
CA VAL A 260 -26.09 -15.53 -1.73
C VAL A 260 -25.78 -15.15 -0.27
N CYS A 261 -25.19 -13.97 -0.02
CA CYS A 261 -24.97 -13.48 1.35
C CYS A 261 -26.23 -13.45 2.21
N ARG A 262 -27.40 -13.24 1.60
CA ARG A 262 -28.71 -13.18 2.27
C ARG A 262 -29.06 -14.52 2.93
N GLU A 263 -28.72 -15.61 2.28
CA GLU A 263 -28.95 -16.97 2.80
C GLU A 263 -27.82 -17.39 3.74
N TYR A 264 -26.58 -17.01 3.41
CA TYR A 264 -25.40 -17.38 4.19
C TYR A 264 -25.42 -16.75 5.59
N PHE A 265 -25.62 -15.43 5.69
CA PHE A 265 -25.68 -14.68 6.97
C PHE A 265 -27.12 -14.47 7.45
N LYS A 266 -27.99 -15.41 7.25
CA LYS A 266 -29.43 -15.33 7.51
C LYS A 266 -29.77 -14.69 8.86
N GLY A 267 -30.61 -13.65 8.82
CA GLY A 267 -31.08 -12.93 10.01
C GLY A 267 -30.08 -11.89 10.56
N ARG A 268 -28.87 -11.82 10.05
CA ARG A 268 -27.82 -10.90 10.49
C ARG A 268 -27.29 -9.97 9.40
N VAL A 269 -27.92 -10.00 8.24
CA VAL A 269 -27.48 -9.23 7.08
C VAL A 269 -28.62 -8.40 6.51
N CYS A 270 -28.32 -7.14 6.20
CA CYS A 270 -29.08 -6.28 5.31
C CYS A 270 -28.34 -6.20 3.97
N PHE A 271 -28.95 -6.72 2.92
CA PHE A 271 -28.41 -6.60 1.57
C PHE A 271 -29.03 -5.42 0.84
N GLN A 272 -28.21 -4.58 0.22
CA GLN A 272 -28.63 -3.47 -0.62
C GLN A 272 -28.10 -3.61 -2.05
N LEU A 273 -28.95 -3.35 -3.01
CA LEU A 273 -28.50 -3.11 -4.38
C LEU A 273 -27.77 -1.77 -4.47
N ASP A 274 -26.60 -1.77 -5.06
CA ASP A 274 -25.82 -0.57 -5.28
C ASP A 274 -26.61 0.43 -6.12
N ARG A 275 -26.93 1.57 -5.53
CA ARG A 275 -27.76 2.61 -6.16
C ARG A 275 -27.14 3.20 -7.41
N PHE A 276 -25.80 3.23 -7.48
CA PHE A 276 -25.11 3.70 -8.69
C PHE A 276 -25.39 2.77 -9.86
N HIS A 277 -25.28 1.47 -9.64
CA HIS A 277 -25.57 0.46 -10.66
C HIS A 277 -27.05 0.48 -11.08
N VAL A 278 -27.95 0.51 -10.13
CA VAL A 278 -29.40 0.63 -10.40
C VAL A 278 -29.72 1.92 -11.17
N ALA A 279 -29.19 3.06 -10.74
CA ALA A 279 -29.41 4.34 -11.43
C ALA A 279 -28.82 4.35 -12.84
N ARG A 280 -27.70 3.68 -13.06
CA ARG A 280 -27.07 3.53 -14.38
C ARG A 280 -27.94 2.69 -15.32
N GLU A 281 -28.42 1.55 -14.84
CA GLU A 281 -29.32 0.67 -15.62
C GLU A 281 -30.64 1.39 -15.96
N LEU A 282 -31.27 2.02 -14.98
CA LEU A 282 -32.49 2.81 -15.19
C LEU A 282 -32.26 3.94 -16.20
N ARG A 283 -31.10 4.61 -16.14
CA ARG A 283 -30.78 5.67 -17.11
C ARG A 283 -30.64 5.13 -18.53
N GLN A 284 -30.10 3.95 -18.71
CA GLN A 284 -29.96 3.30 -20.02
C GLN A 284 -31.32 2.98 -20.63
N CYS A 285 -32.28 2.47 -19.83
CA CYS A 285 -33.58 2.11 -20.28
C CYS A 285 -34.55 3.32 -20.44
N LEU A 286 -34.53 4.22 -19.45
CA LEU A 286 -35.57 5.23 -19.23
C LEU A 286 -35.14 6.68 -19.46
N SER A 287 -33.93 6.93 -19.98
CA SER A 287 -33.48 8.28 -20.29
C SER A 287 -34.44 8.92 -21.34
N GLY A 288 -35.04 10.06 -20.97
CA GLY A 288 -36.04 10.76 -21.82
C GLY A 288 -37.47 10.27 -21.66
N HIS A 289 -37.73 9.23 -20.87
CA HIS A 289 -39.09 8.74 -20.58
C HIS A 289 -39.87 9.73 -19.68
N PRO A 290 -41.18 9.96 -19.89
CA PRO A 290 -41.94 10.91 -19.05
C PRO A 290 -41.87 10.67 -17.55
N ARG A 291 -41.81 9.38 -17.14
CA ARG A 291 -41.73 8.97 -15.71
C ARG A 291 -40.31 9.08 -15.12
N TRP A 292 -39.31 9.41 -15.91
CA TRP A 292 -37.90 9.40 -15.46
C TRP A 292 -37.69 10.21 -14.19
N GLN A 293 -38.30 11.38 -14.06
CA GLN A 293 -38.17 12.24 -12.88
C GLN A 293 -38.75 11.58 -11.63
N ALA A 294 -39.95 10.96 -11.74
CA ALA A 294 -40.61 10.27 -10.64
C ALA A 294 -39.76 9.06 -10.18
N ILE A 295 -39.31 8.25 -11.12
CA ILE A 295 -38.45 7.07 -10.86
C ILE A 295 -37.17 7.50 -10.12
N ARG A 296 -36.48 8.55 -10.56
CA ARG A 296 -35.29 9.08 -9.87
C ARG A 296 -35.59 9.53 -8.44
N GLN A 297 -36.73 10.20 -8.23
CA GLN A 297 -37.11 10.65 -6.88
C GLN A 297 -37.36 9.48 -5.96
N LYS A 298 -38.05 8.43 -6.44
CA LYS A 298 -38.31 7.21 -5.66
C LYS A 298 -37.02 6.49 -5.29
N LEU A 299 -36.11 6.31 -6.26
CA LEU A 299 -34.79 5.72 -6.01
C LEU A 299 -33.96 6.55 -5.03
N ALA A 300 -33.98 7.89 -5.16
CA ALA A 300 -33.25 8.79 -4.24
C ALA A 300 -33.75 8.72 -2.81
N LYS A 301 -35.08 8.54 -2.64
CA LYS A 301 -35.72 8.37 -1.34
C LYS A 301 -35.66 6.94 -0.80
N GLN A 302 -35.11 6.00 -1.57
CA GLN A 302 -35.08 4.57 -1.25
C GLN A 302 -36.49 3.97 -0.98
N ASP A 303 -37.49 4.53 -1.65
CA ASP A 303 -38.88 4.10 -1.62
C ASP A 303 -39.06 2.94 -2.62
N GLU A 304 -38.82 1.70 -2.16
CA GLU A 304 -38.84 0.49 -2.98
C GLU A 304 -40.21 0.23 -3.61
N GLU A 305 -41.27 0.33 -2.80
CA GLU A 305 -42.65 0.11 -3.28
C GLU A 305 -43.03 1.15 -4.34
N GLY A 306 -42.80 2.42 -4.06
CA GLY A 306 -43.07 3.49 -4.99
C GLY A 306 -42.21 3.41 -6.24
N LEU A 307 -40.97 2.91 -6.14
CA LEU A 307 -40.08 2.68 -7.29
C LEU A 307 -40.68 1.57 -8.19
N LEU A 308 -41.08 0.43 -7.63
CA LEU A 308 -41.67 -0.67 -8.36
C LEU A 308 -42.96 -0.26 -9.06
N VAL A 309 -43.80 0.55 -8.43
CA VAL A 309 -45.02 1.10 -9.05
C VAL A 309 -44.71 1.92 -10.32
N GLU A 310 -43.71 2.82 -10.21
CA GLU A 310 -43.29 3.67 -11.33
C GLU A 310 -42.60 2.86 -12.45
N LEU A 311 -41.81 1.83 -12.11
CA LEU A 311 -41.14 0.98 -13.08
C LEU A 311 -42.14 0.10 -13.83
N ASN A 312 -43.08 -0.53 -13.12
CA ASN A 312 -44.16 -1.35 -13.73
C ASN A 312 -45.07 -0.48 -14.61
N SER A 313 -45.31 0.78 -14.24
CA SER A 313 -46.09 1.72 -15.07
C SER A 313 -45.34 2.18 -16.31
N ALA A 314 -44.01 2.10 -16.34
CA ALA A 314 -43.15 2.41 -17.49
C ALA A 314 -42.99 1.21 -18.43
N LEU A 315 -43.12 0.00 -17.92
CA LEU A 315 -43.00 -1.24 -18.68
C LEU A 315 -44.10 -1.33 -19.78
N GLY A 316 -43.69 -1.70 -20.97
CA GLY A 316 -44.57 -1.73 -22.14
C GLY A 316 -44.74 -0.41 -22.90
N THR A 317 -44.03 0.65 -22.46
CA THR A 317 -44.16 1.99 -23.08
C THR A 317 -42.83 2.54 -23.67
N LEU A 318 -41.76 1.75 -23.66
CA LEU A 318 -40.42 2.23 -24.07
C LEU A 318 -40.22 2.24 -25.59
N GLY A 319 -41.03 1.49 -26.36
CA GLY A 319 -40.93 1.38 -27.82
C GLY A 319 -39.66 0.72 -28.36
N ASP A 320 -38.88 0.08 -27.47
CA ASP A 320 -37.61 -0.63 -27.76
C ASP A 320 -37.60 -1.94 -26.97
N GLU A 321 -37.70 -3.06 -27.69
CA GLU A 321 -37.80 -4.39 -27.08
C GLU A 321 -36.62 -4.75 -26.19
N ALA A 322 -35.40 -4.33 -26.55
CA ALA A 322 -34.21 -4.59 -25.75
C ALA A 322 -34.24 -3.81 -24.41
N LYS A 323 -34.75 -2.58 -24.43
CA LYS A 323 -34.91 -1.79 -23.19
C LYS A 323 -36.08 -2.34 -22.33
N GLU A 324 -37.14 -2.81 -22.96
CA GLU A 324 -38.24 -3.47 -22.23
C GLU A 324 -37.74 -4.72 -21.48
N GLN A 325 -36.98 -5.57 -22.16
CA GLN A 325 -36.40 -6.77 -21.55
C GLN A 325 -35.44 -6.42 -20.41
N GLN A 326 -34.61 -5.38 -20.58
CA GLN A 326 -33.70 -4.90 -19.51
C GLN A 326 -34.48 -4.35 -18.31
N LEU A 327 -35.52 -3.57 -18.55
CA LEU A 327 -36.38 -3.03 -17.49
C LEU A 327 -37.10 -4.15 -16.75
N ALA A 328 -37.70 -5.12 -17.47
CA ALA A 328 -38.38 -6.28 -16.89
C ALA A 328 -37.40 -7.11 -16.02
N ALA A 329 -36.17 -7.33 -16.49
CA ALA A 329 -35.16 -8.04 -15.73
C ALA A 329 -34.77 -7.29 -14.43
N LEU A 330 -34.66 -5.97 -14.48
CA LEU A 330 -34.38 -5.15 -13.29
C LEU A 330 -35.55 -5.19 -12.29
N ILE A 331 -36.80 -5.07 -12.76
CA ILE A 331 -38.00 -5.19 -11.93
C ILE A 331 -38.02 -6.56 -11.23
N HIS A 332 -37.88 -7.64 -11.99
CA HIS A 332 -37.86 -8.99 -11.45
C HIS A 332 -36.74 -9.17 -10.41
N ARG A 333 -35.56 -8.59 -10.65
CA ARG A 333 -34.43 -8.64 -9.70
C ARG A 333 -34.77 -7.91 -8.38
N ILE A 334 -35.39 -6.73 -8.44
CA ILE A 334 -35.80 -5.99 -7.22
C ILE A 334 -36.91 -6.78 -6.49
N GLU A 335 -37.95 -7.28 -7.20
CA GLU A 335 -39.02 -8.06 -6.61
C GLU A 335 -38.58 -9.39 -5.98
N SER A 336 -37.55 -10.03 -6.55
CA SER A 336 -36.93 -11.24 -5.98
C SER A 336 -36.15 -11.02 -4.70
N MET A 337 -35.82 -9.75 -4.38
CA MET A 337 -35.02 -9.37 -3.23
C MET A 337 -35.67 -8.25 -2.41
N PRO A 338 -36.83 -8.51 -1.77
CA PRO A 338 -37.51 -7.48 -0.99
C PRO A 338 -36.59 -6.77 0.04
N GLY A 339 -36.68 -5.45 0.08
CA GLY A 339 -35.86 -4.62 0.95
C GLY A 339 -34.49 -4.24 0.37
N CYS A 340 -34.13 -4.68 -0.85
CA CYS A 340 -32.82 -4.40 -1.43
C CYS A 340 -32.60 -2.94 -1.85
N ILE A 341 -33.66 -2.14 -1.96
CA ILE A 341 -33.59 -0.68 -2.23
C ILE A 341 -33.80 0.13 -0.96
N ARG A 342 -34.39 -0.47 0.08
CA ARG A 342 -34.69 0.20 1.34
C ARG A 342 -33.42 0.75 2.02
N ASP A 343 -33.56 1.87 2.76
CA ASP A 343 -32.44 2.43 3.53
C ASP A 343 -32.03 1.46 4.65
N TYR A 344 -30.80 0.99 4.62
CA TYR A 344 -30.25 0.08 5.63
C TYR A 344 -30.34 0.63 7.07
N ARG A 345 -30.37 1.96 7.22
CA ARG A 345 -30.48 2.62 8.52
C ARG A 345 -31.84 2.34 9.20
N GLU A 346 -32.90 2.12 8.42
CA GLU A 346 -34.20 1.71 8.96
C GLU A 346 -34.13 0.31 9.54
N TRP A 347 -33.52 -0.63 8.77
CA TRP A 347 -33.30 -1.98 9.27
C TRP A 347 -32.41 -2.02 10.51
N LEU A 348 -31.36 -1.22 10.57
CA LEU A 348 -30.49 -1.14 11.74
C LEU A 348 -31.22 -0.60 12.97
N LYS A 349 -32.10 0.39 12.79
CA LYS A 349 -32.96 0.89 13.90
C LYS A 349 -33.88 -0.20 14.43
N GLU A 350 -34.45 -1.03 13.58
CA GLU A 350 -35.25 -2.20 13.97
C GLU A 350 -34.41 -3.21 14.80
N GLN A 351 -33.09 -3.28 14.56
CA GLN A 351 -32.16 -4.10 15.32
C GLN A 351 -31.64 -3.39 16.60
N GLY A 352 -32.16 -2.19 16.91
CA GLY A 352 -31.76 -1.42 18.10
C GLY A 352 -30.39 -0.74 17.97
N VAL A 353 -29.92 -0.47 16.75
CA VAL A 353 -28.63 0.20 16.48
C VAL A 353 -28.87 1.69 16.25
N ASP A 354 -28.06 2.53 16.91
CA ASP A 354 -28.02 3.97 16.62
C ASP A 354 -27.38 4.20 15.24
N THR A 355 -28.12 4.89 14.39
CA THR A 355 -27.70 5.19 13.01
C THR A 355 -27.20 6.63 12.83
N THR A 356 -26.99 7.35 13.94
CA THR A 356 -26.47 8.72 13.91
C THR A 356 -25.07 8.75 13.29
N GLY A 357 -24.86 9.64 12.33
CA GLY A 357 -23.57 9.75 11.64
C GLY A 357 -23.27 8.71 10.56
N MET A 358 -24.24 7.82 10.28
CA MET A 358 -24.10 6.86 9.18
C MET A 358 -24.45 7.51 7.84
N TYR A 359 -23.62 7.24 6.82
CA TYR A 359 -23.75 7.76 5.48
C TYR A 359 -24.23 6.67 4.51
N PRO A 360 -24.82 7.05 3.36
CA PRO A 360 -25.18 6.07 2.33
C PRO A 360 -23.98 5.28 1.84
N MET A 361 -24.19 3.98 1.58
CA MET A 361 -23.22 3.09 0.94
C MET A 361 -23.01 3.49 -0.53
N GLY A 362 -21.96 2.96 -1.19
CA GLY A 362 -21.71 3.18 -2.62
C GLY A 362 -20.35 3.81 -2.94
N ARG A 363 -19.33 3.52 -2.14
CA ARG A 363 -17.94 3.92 -2.43
C ARG A 363 -17.09 2.81 -3.07
N ALA A 364 -17.63 1.61 -3.24
CA ALA A 364 -16.94 0.51 -3.94
C ALA A 364 -16.42 0.93 -5.31
N GLU A 365 -17.17 1.74 -6.05
CA GLU A 365 -16.76 2.29 -7.35
C GLU A 365 -15.41 3.01 -7.29
N SER A 366 -15.13 3.75 -6.22
CA SER A 366 -13.86 4.46 -6.03
C SER A 366 -12.69 3.49 -5.88
N VAL A 367 -12.86 2.44 -5.08
CA VAL A 367 -11.85 1.39 -4.88
C VAL A 367 -11.64 0.61 -6.18
N MET A 368 -12.74 0.21 -6.81
CA MET A 368 -12.69 -0.54 -8.08
C MET A 368 -12.06 0.28 -9.20
N SER A 369 -12.31 1.58 -9.27
CA SER A 369 -11.67 2.49 -10.23
C SER A 369 -10.14 2.55 -10.02
N GLN A 370 -9.67 2.64 -8.78
CA GLN A 370 -8.24 2.66 -8.48
C GLN A 370 -7.56 1.36 -8.91
N LEU A 371 -8.15 0.21 -8.56
CA LEU A 371 -7.64 -1.10 -8.96
C LEU A 371 -7.71 -1.27 -10.49
N ALA A 372 -8.83 -0.93 -11.11
CA ALA A 372 -9.05 -1.05 -12.55
C ALA A 372 -8.08 -0.21 -13.36
N TYR A 373 -7.76 1.01 -12.93
CA TYR A 373 -6.80 1.88 -13.61
C TYR A 373 -5.47 1.18 -13.87
N ARG A 374 -5.03 0.36 -12.93
CA ARG A 374 -3.73 -0.29 -13.03
C ARG A 374 -3.79 -1.67 -13.68
N VAL A 375 -4.89 -2.43 -13.56
CA VAL A 375 -4.96 -3.81 -14.04
C VAL A 375 -5.70 -3.98 -15.38
N LYS A 376 -6.57 -3.04 -15.77
CA LYS A 376 -7.30 -3.03 -17.05
C LYS A 376 -6.49 -2.34 -18.18
N TYR A 377 -7.12 -1.93 -19.22
CA TYR A 377 -6.60 -1.14 -20.35
C TYR A 377 -5.48 -1.84 -21.14
N ARG A 378 -5.85 -2.90 -21.89
CA ARG A 378 -4.95 -3.68 -22.76
C ARG A 378 -3.82 -4.41 -22.00
N ARG A 379 -4.02 -4.69 -20.72
CA ARG A 379 -3.10 -5.50 -19.91
C ARG A 379 -3.69 -6.87 -19.70
N SER A 380 -2.79 -7.86 -19.63
CA SER A 380 -3.13 -9.24 -19.28
C SER A 380 -2.15 -9.75 -18.23
N TRP A 381 -2.64 -10.58 -17.32
CA TRP A 381 -1.92 -10.97 -16.13
C TRP A 381 -1.85 -12.48 -15.97
N THR A 382 -0.76 -12.97 -15.41
CA THR A 382 -0.76 -14.31 -14.81
C THR A 382 -1.54 -14.26 -13.49
N ASP A 383 -2.17 -15.36 -13.08
CA ASP A 383 -2.91 -15.39 -11.81
C ASP A 383 -1.99 -15.04 -10.61
N LYS A 384 -0.77 -15.60 -10.56
CA LYS A 384 0.22 -15.27 -9.52
C LYS A 384 0.59 -13.77 -9.53
N GLY A 385 0.88 -13.21 -10.72
CA GLY A 385 1.29 -11.81 -10.83
C GLY A 385 0.18 -10.84 -10.44
N LEU A 386 -1.08 -11.14 -10.78
CA LEU A 386 -2.22 -10.31 -10.42
C LEU A 386 -2.48 -10.33 -8.92
N ARG A 387 -2.41 -11.50 -8.30
CA ARG A 387 -2.59 -11.65 -6.84
C ARG A 387 -1.56 -10.85 -6.05
N ALA A 388 -0.28 -11.02 -6.38
CA ALA A 388 0.80 -10.25 -5.75
C ALA A 388 0.59 -8.74 -5.96
N PHE A 389 0.13 -8.36 -7.14
CA PHE A 389 -0.15 -6.97 -7.46
C PHE A 389 -1.31 -6.40 -6.66
N PHE A 390 -2.43 -7.14 -6.52
CA PHE A 390 -3.54 -6.73 -5.66
C PHE A 390 -3.12 -6.59 -4.20
N LYS A 391 -2.39 -7.54 -3.65
CA LYS A 391 -1.86 -7.45 -2.29
C LYS A 391 -1.04 -6.17 -2.09
N ALA A 392 -0.13 -5.89 -3.02
CA ALA A 392 0.71 -4.69 -2.95
C ALA A 392 -0.09 -3.37 -3.12
N MET A 393 -1.18 -3.36 -3.89
CA MET A 393 -2.05 -2.19 -4.02
C MET A 393 -2.94 -1.98 -2.80
N ILE A 394 -3.49 -3.06 -2.25
CA ILE A 394 -4.46 -3.03 -1.16
C ILE A 394 -3.78 -2.70 0.18
N ALA A 395 -2.59 -3.21 0.43
CA ALA A 395 -1.91 -3.00 1.70
C ALA A 395 -1.81 -1.52 2.11
N PRO A 396 -1.35 -0.58 1.27
CA PRO A 396 -1.37 0.84 1.61
C PRO A 396 -2.78 1.43 1.79
N MET A 397 -3.78 0.91 1.07
CA MET A 397 -5.18 1.34 1.22
C MET A 397 -5.74 0.92 2.59
N ASP A 398 -5.25 -0.18 3.13
CA ASP A 398 -5.57 -0.71 4.46
C ASP A 398 -4.68 -0.12 5.56
N GLY A 399 -3.79 0.83 5.22
CA GLY A 399 -2.84 1.41 6.16
C GLY A 399 -1.69 0.46 6.55
N ILE A 400 -1.52 -0.63 5.80
CA ILE A 400 -0.47 -1.63 6.02
C ILE A 400 0.78 -1.19 5.24
N ARG A 401 1.93 -1.16 5.90
CA ARG A 401 3.20 -0.93 5.21
C ARG A 401 3.62 -2.18 4.44
N LEU A 402 4.01 -1.99 3.19
CA LEU A 402 4.70 -3.01 2.43
C LEU A 402 6.14 -3.07 2.93
N PHE A 403 6.53 -4.23 3.40
CA PHE A 403 7.93 -4.47 3.72
C PHE A 403 8.61 -5.04 2.47
N GLY A 404 9.78 -4.49 2.12
CA GLY A 404 10.74 -5.20 1.30
C GLY A 404 11.11 -6.54 1.99
N ARG A 405 11.97 -7.33 1.38
CA ARG A 405 12.46 -8.61 1.94
C ARG A 405 13.13 -8.38 3.31
N CYS A 406 12.35 -8.12 4.33
CA CYS A 406 12.87 -8.13 5.68
C CYS A 406 13.22 -9.57 6.04
N LEU A 407 14.36 -9.75 6.66
CA LEU A 407 14.70 -10.98 7.37
C LEU A 407 13.51 -11.33 8.24
N GLY A 408 12.96 -12.53 8.00
CA GLY A 408 11.69 -13.01 8.53
C GLY A 408 11.46 -12.63 9.98
N GLU A 409 10.23 -12.32 10.25
CA GLU A 409 9.70 -12.15 11.58
C GLU A 409 10.08 -13.36 12.43
N GLU A 410 11.11 -13.23 13.19
CA GLU A 410 11.35 -13.93 14.43
C GLU A 410 12.64 -13.40 15.04
N SER A 411 12.74 -12.09 15.15
CA SER A 411 13.47 -11.56 16.28
C SER A 411 12.40 -11.23 17.33
N SER A 412 12.11 -12.24 18.17
CA SER A 412 11.63 -12.02 19.53
C SER A 412 12.13 -10.66 20.01
N HIS A 413 11.22 -9.82 20.50
CA HIS A 413 11.55 -8.54 21.10
C HIS A 413 12.86 -8.66 21.87
N PRO A 414 13.92 -7.90 21.52
CA PRO A 414 15.12 -7.91 22.31
C PRO A 414 14.70 -7.45 23.71
N ALA A 415 15.09 -8.20 24.72
CA ALA A 415 14.88 -7.81 26.10
C ALA A 415 15.32 -6.34 26.29
N GLU A 416 14.68 -5.59 27.18
CA GLU A 416 14.92 -4.15 27.37
C GLU A 416 16.42 -3.78 27.51
N GLU A 417 17.24 -4.67 28.08
CA GLU A 417 18.72 -4.54 28.13
C GLU A 417 19.38 -4.45 26.75
N THR A 418 18.90 -5.20 25.75
CA THR A 418 19.44 -5.16 24.38
C THR A 418 19.06 -3.87 23.66
N ALA A 419 17.91 -3.28 23.94
CA ALA A 419 17.47 -2.01 23.36
C ALA A 419 18.35 -0.85 23.84
N SER A 420 18.68 -0.80 25.13
CA SER A 420 19.61 0.19 25.71
C SER A 420 21.01 0.09 25.10
N THR A 421 21.51 -1.12 24.89
CA THR A 421 22.83 -1.35 24.27
C THR A 421 22.81 -0.91 22.80
N LYS A 422 21.77 -1.24 22.04
CA LYS A 422 21.57 -0.78 20.65
C LYS A 422 21.59 0.74 20.57
N GLN A 423 20.82 1.41 21.42
CA GLN A 423 20.76 2.87 21.45
C GLN A 423 22.13 3.51 21.78
N THR A 424 22.89 2.92 22.68
CA THR A 424 24.23 3.38 23.04
C THR A 424 25.20 3.27 21.87
N ILE A 425 25.20 2.16 21.14
CA ILE A 425 26.03 1.93 19.95
C ILE A 425 25.68 2.95 18.88
N VAL A 426 24.39 3.11 18.56
CA VAL A 426 23.92 4.09 17.58
C VAL A 426 24.32 5.52 17.98
N ASN A 427 24.15 5.90 19.23
CA ASN A 427 24.49 7.24 19.71
C ASN A 427 25.99 7.52 19.60
N LYS A 428 26.85 6.55 19.92
CA LYS A 428 28.31 6.69 19.76
C LYS A 428 28.69 6.82 18.28
N ALA A 429 28.10 6.00 17.40
CA ALA A 429 28.32 6.08 15.96
C ALA A 429 27.88 7.45 15.41
N LYS A 430 26.69 7.92 15.79
CA LYS A 430 26.18 9.25 15.43
C LYS A 430 27.14 10.37 15.87
N GLN A 431 27.70 10.31 17.06
CA GLN A 431 28.67 11.31 17.54
C GLN A 431 29.95 11.34 16.70
N ARG A 432 30.45 10.19 16.25
CA ARG A 432 31.62 10.11 15.38
C ARG A 432 31.32 10.64 13.97
N VAL A 433 30.22 10.26 13.38
CA VAL A 433 29.77 10.76 12.07
C VAL A 433 29.60 12.29 12.12
N ARG A 434 29.01 12.84 13.19
CA ARG A 434 28.90 14.29 13.38
C ARG A 434 30.26 15.01 13.33
N ARG A 435 31.34 14.38 13.77
CA ARG A 435 32.69 14.96 13.67
C ARG A 435 33.25 14.94 12.25
N LEU A 436 32.73 14.05 11.40
CA LEU A 436 33.12 13.96 10.00
C LEU A 436 32.29 14.89 9.10
N LEU A 437 31.13 15.36 9.58
CA LEU A 437 30.30 16.29 8.84
C LEU A 437 31.00 17.64 8.71
N PRO A 438 31.09 18.23 7.51
CA PRO A 438 31.60 19.59 7.30
C PRO A 438 30.83 20.60 8.15
N GLU A 439 31.43 21.77 8.42
CA GLU A 439 30.81 22.85 9.22
C GLU A 439 29.38 23.26 8.74
N VAL A 440 29.08 23.06 7.47
CA VAL A 440 27.77 23.28 6.86
C VAL A 440 26.62 22.60 7.63
N THR A 441 26.88 21.44 8.26
CA THR A 441 25.88 20.69 9.03
C THR A 441 25.92 20.99 10.53
N ARG A 442 26.82 21.82 11.00
CA ARG A 442 27.04 22.17 12.42
C ARG A 442 26.29 23.39 12.92
N ASN A 443 25.12 23.72 12.44
CA ASN A 443 24.28 24.85 12.87
C ASN A 443 24.70 26.26 12.36
N ASN A 444 25.74 26.44 11.59
CA ASN A 444 26.16 27.75 11.10
C ASN A 444 25.63 28.08 9.68
N VAL A 445 24.61 27.37 9.21
CA VAL A 445 24.01 27.69 7.92
C VAL A 445 22.89 28.71 8.13
N PRO A 446 23.06 29.95 7.65
CA PRO A 446 22.03 30.99 7.75
C PRO A 446 20.67 30.53 7.22
N TYR A 447 20.67 29.57 6.33
CA TYR A 447 19.50 28.94 5.70
C TYR A 447 18.62 28.16 6.69
N LEU A 448 19.18 27.53 7.71
CA LEU A 448 18.41 26.83 8.75
C LEU A 448 17.70 27.77 9.74
N GLN A 449 18.04 29.07 9.69
CA GLN A 449 17.44 30.06 10.57
C GLN A 449 16.22 30.77 9.95
N GLN A 450 15.95 30.61 8.66
CA GLN A 450 14.99 31.46 7.94
C GLN A 450 13.72 30.81 7.42
N SER A 451 13.59 29.51 7.34
CA SER A 451 12.37 28.88 6.79
C SER A 451 12.21 27.41 7.16
N SER A 452 11.21 27.11 7.98
CA SER A 452 10.86 25.74 8.41
C SER A 452 10.11 24.90 7.39
N GLY A 453 9.82 25.41 6.20
CA GLY A 453 8.92 24.78 5.24
C GLY A 453 9.58 24.16 3.99
N THR A 454 10.91 24.14 3.90
CA THR A 454 11.59 23.59 2.72
C THR A 454 12.03 22.13 2.93
N PRO A 455 12.03 21.29 1.88
CA PRO A 455 12.53 19.90 1.97
C PRO A 455 13.96 19.82 2.49
N ILE A 456 14.81 20.79 2.15
CA ILE A 456 16.19 20.88 2.63
C ILE A 456 16.24 21.19 4.13
N TYR A 457 15.36 22.07 4.63
CA TYR A 457 15.25 22.34 6.07
C TYR A 457 14.85 21.07 6.83
N HIS A 458 13.87 20.32 6.35
CA HIS A 458 13.44 19.07 6.98
C HIS A 458 14.55 18.03 6.98
N ALA A 459 15.21 17.79 5.86
CA ALA A 459 16.34 16.87 5.77
C ALA A 459 17.49 17.26 6.72
N LEU A 460 17.84 18.54 6.80
CA LEU A 460 18.92 19.03 7.68
C LEU A 460 18.48 19.14 9.15
N SER A 461 17.19 19.38 9.43
CA SER A 461 16.66 19.41 10.80
C SER A 461 16.56 18.02 11.41
N GLU A 462 16.28 17.01 10.61
CA GLU A 462 16.32 15.60 11.03
C GLU A 462 17.76 15.16 11.34
N LEU A 463 18.75 15.61 10.55
CA LEU A 463 20.17 15.42 10.85
C LEU A 463 20.60 16.13 12.13
N LYS A 464 19.90 17.20 12.54
CA LYS A 464 20.18 17.93 13.79
C LYS A 464 19.77 17.14 15.04
N GLY A 465 18.79 16.25 14.91
CA GLY A 465 18.37 15.30 15.94
C GLY A 465 19.26 14.06 16.05
N TRP A 466 20.21 13.95 15.17
CA TRP A 466 21.17 12.83 15.12
C TRP A 466 22.38 13.03 16.02
#